data_69be997f397ca3b19d0b662a3ec14a2b
#
_entry.id   69be997f397ca3b19d0b662a3ec14a2b
#
_cell.length_a   1.000
_cell.length_b   1.000
_cell.length_c   1.000
_cell.angle_alpha   90.00
_cell.angle_beta   90.00
_cell.angle_gamma   90.00
#
_symmetry.space_group_name_H-M   'P 1'
#
loop_
_entity.id
_entity.type
_entity.pdbx_description
1 polymer ?
#
loop_
_entity_poly.entity_id
_entity_poly.type
_entity_poly.pdbx_seq_one_letter_code
_entity_poly.pdbx_strand_id
1 'polypeptide(L)'
;MIRRSTIVGVILATVISAKAGIDLTPSVNDYVSEGIRYQKLIFHDDKRSVEYNPPANWTYAGSAGQLRLSPPKKSFAEATIEAMSLDKPQPLDQTLVKAVEQRLIAELPPGSQFAKVEQELENSVPVNGGPSFELIISYQAMGEKLVKSLVMANVRDTQLMFRLTARKDDFEALHRDFKASIFSLHWVEPSEGHSGIAKEAQQPAAR
;
A
#
# COMPACT_ATOMS: atom_id res chain seq x y z
N MET A 1 -51.51 -44.24 -3.46
CA MET A 1 -51.36 -43.03 -2.60
C MET A 1 -49.86 -42.81 -2.36
N ILE A 2 -49.25 -41.87 -3.06
CA ILE A 2 -47.78 -41.58 -2.95
C ILE A 2 -47.69 -40.27 -2.19
N ARG A 3 -47.14 -40.30 -0.98
CA ARG A 3 -46.83 -39.07 -0.18
C ARG A 3 -45.54 -38.45 -0.70
N ARG A 4 -45.64 -37.26 -1.24
CA ARG A 4 -44.49 -36.39 -1.59
C ARG A 4 -44.06 -35.64 -0.33
N SER A 5 -42.83 -35.93 0.17
CA SER A 5 -42.17 -35.14 1.22
C SER A 5 -41.41 -34.02 0.57
N THR A 6 -41.79 -32.78 0.87
CA THR A 6 -41.08 -31.57 0.44
C THR A 6 -40.00 -31.25 1.47
N ILE A 7 -38.73 -31.40 1.11
CA ILE A 7 -37.58 -30.96 1.94
C ILE A 7 -37.37 -29.48 1.67
N VAL A 8 -37.65 -28.64 2.67
CA VAL A 8 -37.31 -27.23 2.65
C VAL A 8 -35.84 -27.08 3.10
N GLY A 9 -34.93 -26.87 2.18
CA GLY A 9 -33.56 -26.59 2.51
C GLY A 9 -33.40 -25.12 2.96
N VAL A 10 -33.06 -24.91 4.22
CA VAL A 10 -32.68 -23.60 4.74
C VAL A 10 -31.23 -23.33 4.30
N ILE A 11 -31.04 -22.43 3.35
CA ILE A 11 -29.71 -21.93 2.99
C ILE A 11 -29.32 -20.92 4.05
N LEU A 12 -28.41 -21.31 4.94
CA LEU A 12 -27.79 -20.44 5.91
C LEU A 12 -26.72 -19.60 5.15
N ALA A 13 -27.04 -18.38 4.75
CA ALA A 13 -26.07 -17.44 4.19
C ALA A 13 -25.15 -16.99 5.33
N THR A 14 -23.95 -17.57 5.40
CA THR A 14 -22.88 -17.06 6.24
C THR A 14 -22.42 -15.72 5.65
N VAL A 15 -22.78 -14.63 6.28
CA VAL A 15 -22.21 -13.30 6.01
C VAL A 15 -20.76 -13.36 6.51
N ILE A 16 -19.82 -13.58 5.58
CA ILE A 16 -18.39 -13.38 5.86
C ILE A 16 -18.23 -11.86 6.02
N SER A 17 -18.15 -11.40 7.27
CA SER A 17 -17.68 -10.03 7.57
C SER A 17 -16.25 -9.94 7.05
N ALA A 18 -16.06 -9.36 5.89
CA ALA A 18 -14.74 -8.94 5.45
C ALA A 18 -14.23 -7.94 6.49
N LYS A 19 -13.10 -8.26 7.15
CA LYS A 19 -12.44 -7.35 8.06
C LYS A 19 -12.05 -6.13 7.25
N ALA A 20 -12.53 -4.95 7.65
CA ALA A 20 -12.17 -3.71 6.98
C ALA A 20 -10.65 -3.52 7.07
N GLY A 21 -10.00 -3.40 5.93
CA GLY A 21 -8.60 -3.04 5.82
C GLY A 21 -8.45 -1.55 5.57
N ILE A 22 -7.23 -1.10 5.27
CA ILE A 22 -6.99 0.28 4.87
C ILE A 22 -7.76 0.58 3.59
N ASP A 23 -8.57 1.63 3.62
CA ASP A 23 -9.18 2.21 2.41
C ASP A 23 -8.17 3.15 1.76
N LEU A 24 -7.64 2.74 0.59
CA LEU A 24 -6.65 3.50 -0.18
C LEU A 24 -7.27 4.58 -1.08
N THR A 25 -8.54 4.93 -0.88
CA THR A 25 -9.15 6.14 -1.46
C THR A 25 -8.57 7.38 -0.75
N PRO A 26 -7.75 8.22 -1.42
CA PRO A 26 -7.00 9.25 -0.72
C PRO A 26 -7.84 10.48 -0.42
N SER A 27 -7.72 11.02 0.79
CA SER A 27 -7.92 12.43 1.07
C SER A 27 -6.59 13.16 0.89
N VAL A 28 -6.61 14.37 0.34
CA VAL A 28 -5.39 15.14 0.06
C VAL A 28 -5.24 16.27 1.05
N ASN A 29 -4.05 16.38 1.64
CA ASN A 29 -3.67 17.52 2.45
C ASN A 29 -2.41 18.18 1.84
N ASP A 30 -2.57 19.40 1.34
CA ASP A 30 -1.45 20.20 0.84
C ASP A 30 -0.81 20.95 2.00
N TYR A 31 0.52 20.91 2.10
CA TYR A 31 1.26 21.70 3.06
C TYR A 31 2.48 22.36 2.42
N VAL A 32 2.95 23.44 3.03
CA VAL A 32 4.14 24.16 2.57
C VAL A 32 5.23 24.00 3.64
N SER A 33 6.40 23.53 3.22
CA SER A 33 7.59 23.48 4.06
C SER A 33 8.75 24.14 3.29
N GLU A 34 9.42 25.09 3.92
CA GLU A 34 10.54 25.83 3.34
C GLU A 34 10.21 26.48 1.97
N GLY A 35 8.96 26.92 1.78
CA GLY A 35 8.47 27.53 0.54
C GLY A 35 8.14 26.54 -0.58
N ILE A 36 8.31 25.24 -0.35
CA ILE A 36 7.95 24.17 -1.29
C ILE A 36 6.59 23.58 -0.90
N ARG A 37 5.70 23.44 -1.89
CA ARG A 37 4.42 22.78 -1.69
C ARG A 37 4.59 21.28 -1.81
N TYR A 38 4.09 20.56 -0.81
CA TYR A 38 4.02 19.11 -0.76
C TYR A 38 2.59 18.66 -0.68
N GLN A 39 2.34 17.46 -1.21
CA GLN A 39 1.06 16.77 -1.06
C GLN A 39 1.24 15.58 -0.13
N LYS A 40 0.31 15.46 0.81
CA LYS A 40 0.20 14.31 1.69
C LYS A 40 -1.13 13.62 1.41
N LEU A 41 -1.10 12.34 1.15
CA LEU A 41 -2.28 11.50 1.05
C LEU A 41 -2.62 10.94 2.42
N ILE A 42 -3.89 10.97 2.77
CA ILE A 42 -4.41 10.44 4.03
C ILE A 42 -5.42 9.35 3.68
N PHE A 43 -5.19 8.17 4.20
CA PHE A 43 -6.06 7.01 4.08
C PHE A 43 -6.70 6.69 5.42
N HIS A 44 -7.82 5.97 5.39
CA HIS A 44 -8.54 5.56 6.59
C HIS A 44 -8.34 4.07 6.88
N ASP A 45 -8.06 3.76 8.14
CA ASP A 45 -7.90 2.42 8.68
C ASP A 45 -8.70 2.33 9.99
N ASP A 46 -9.99 2.02 9.90
CA ASP A 46 -10.95 2.05 10.99
C ASP A 46 -10.92 3.40 11.74
N LYS A 47 -10.31 3.41 12.95
CA LYS A 47 -10.22 4.60 13.80
C LYS A 47 -8.92 5.39 13.61
N ARG A 48 -8.00 4.90 12.77
CA ARG A 48 -6.68 5.49 12.53
C ARG A 48 -6.64 6.11 11.16
N SER A 49 -5.66 6.97 10.94
CA SER A 49 -5.28 7.42 9.61
C SER A 49 -3.91 6.88 9.24
N VAL A 50 -3.68 6.74 7.94
CA VAL A 50 -2.39 6.41 7.37
C VAL A 50 -1.96 7.57 6.51
N GLU A 51 -0.81 8.15 6.79
CA GLU A 51 -0.24 9.24 6.01
C GLU A 51 0.81 8.70 5.04
N TYR A 52 0.85 9.29 3.84
CA TYR A 52 1.78 8.92 2.78
C TYR A 52 2.11 10.14 1.91
N ASN A 53 3.39 10.37 1.63
CA ASN A 53 3.84 11.39 0.71
C ASN A 53 4.23 10.73 -0.63
N PRO A 54 3.44 10.91 -1.70
CA PRO A 54 3.76 10.34 -3.00
C PRO A 54 5.04 10.96 -3.58
N PRO A 55 5.73 10.28 -4.52
CA PRO A 55 6.87 10.88 -5.20
C PRO A 55 6.48 12.19 -5.87
N ALA A 56 7.38 13.17 -5.86
CA ALA A 56 7.12 14.49 -6.41
C ALA A 56 6.71 14.44 -7.90
N ASN A 57 5.67 15.16 -8.26
CA ASN A 57 5.11 15.25 -9.61
C ASN A 57 4.50 13.95 -10.16
N TRP A 58 4.36 12.88 -9.38
CA TRP A 58 3.61 11.72 -9.82
C TRP A 58 2.11 11.97 -9.67
N THR A 59 1.34 11.51 -10.64
CA THR A 59 -0.11 11.49 -10.53
C THR A 59 -0.56 10.23 -9.80
N TYR A 60 -1.73 10.28 -9.16
CA TYR A 60 -2.26 9.15 -8.40
C TYR A 60 -3.77 9.01 -8.59
N ALA A 61 -4.25 7.79 -8.46
CA ALA A 61 -5.66 7.43 -8.40
C ALA A 61 -5.83 6.30 -7.39
N GLY A 62 -6.74 6.46 -6.46
CA GLY A 62 -6.98 5.48 -5.39
C GLY A 62 -8.40 4.92 -5.40
N SER A 63 -8.54 3.71 -4.88
CA SER A 63 -9.78 3.03 -4.57
C SER A 63 -9.59 2.28 -3.25
N ALA A 64 -10.66 1.70 -2.69
CA ALA A 64 -10.59 1.01 -1.41
C ALA A 64 -9.46 -0.04 -1.30
N GLY A 65 -9.13 -0.74 -2.39
CA GLY A 65 -8.11 -1.81 -2.37
C GLY A 65 -6.75 -1.46 -2.96
N GLN A 66 -6.62 -0.32 -3.67
CA GLN A 66 -5.40 -0.03 -4.41
C GLN A 66 -5.21 1.48 -4.63
N LEU A 67 -3.98 1.94 -4.43
CA LEU A 67 -3.49 3.22 -4.93
C LEU A 67 -2.57 2.98 -6.12
N ARG A 68 -2.85 3.62 -7.25
CA ARG A 68 -2.01 3.63 -8.45
C ARG A 68 -1.29 4.96 -8.54
N LEU A 69 -0.01 4.91 -8.90
CA LEU A 69 0.87 6.07 -9.04
C LEU A 69 1.54 6.01 -10.42
N SER A 70 1.58 7.14 -11.12
CA SER A 70 2.15 7.23 -12.46
C SER A 70 3.19 8.35 -12.52
N PRO A 71 4.45 8.05 -12.84
CA PRO A 71 5.48 9.06 -13.03
C PRO A 71 5.22 9.89 -14.28
N PRO A 72 5.61 11.17 -14.28
CA PRO A 72 5.38 12.04 -15.44
C PRO A 72 6.18 11.57 -16.66
N LYS A 73 5.55 11.60 -17.84
CA LYS A 73 6.19 11.37 -19.15
C LYS A 73 6.90 10.01 -19.31
N LYS A 74 6.48 8.97 -18.55
CA LYS A 74 7.05 7.61 -18.61
C LYS A 74 5.96 6.60 -18.97
N SER A 75 5.85 6.23 -20.25
CA SER A 75 4.75 5.42 -20.79
C SER A 75 4.72 3.97 -20.36
N PHE A 76 5.81 3.40 -19.83
CA PHE A 76 5.86 2.01 -19.35
C PHE A 76 6.17 1.92 -17.86
N ALA A 77 5.90 3.02 -17.14
CA ALA A 77 6.15 3.04 -15.71
C ALA A 77 4.85 3.26 -14.93
N GLU A 78 4.63 2.39 -13.96
CA GLU A 78 3.52 2.44 -13.03
C GLU A 78 3.95 1.89 -11.68
N ALA A 79 3.49 2.51 -10.60
CA ALA A 79 3.58 1.92 -9.28
C ALA A 79 2.18 1.71 -8.69
N THR A 80 2.05 0.69 -7.83
CA THR A 80 0.83 0.41 -7.09
C THR A 80 1.14 0.15 -5.63
N ILE A 81 0.23 0.58 -4.77
CA ILE A 81 0.19 0.21 -3.36
C ILE A 81 -1.11 -0.56 -3.13
N GLU A 82 -1.01 -1.73 -2.56
CA GLU A 82 -2.15 -2.57 -2.18
C GLU A 82 -2.08 -2.88 -0.70
N ALA A 83 -3.23 -2.89 -0.05
CA ALA A 83 -3.38 -3.25 1.35
C ALA A 83 -4.34 -4.43 1.47
N MET A 84 -3.92 -5.45 2.21
CA MET A 84 -4.71 -6.65 2.45
C MET A 84 -4.75 -6.92 3.96
N SER A 85 -5.94 -7.13 4.51
CA SER A 85 -6.11 -7.54 5.90
C SER A 85 -5.62 -8.97 6.09
N LEU A 86 -4.89 -9.19 7.16
CA LEU A 86 -4.44 -10.51 7.61
C LEU A 86 -5.27 -10.95 8.81
N ASP A 87 -5.73 -12.19 8.83
CA ASP A 87 -6.38 -12.76 10.01
C ASP A 87 -5.42 -12.86 11.20
N LYS A 88 -4.16 -13.08 10.91
CA LYS A 88 -3.07 -13.13 11.89
C LYS A 88 -1.81 -12.53 11.29
N PRO A 89 -0.98 -11.85 12.10
CA PRO A 89 0.34 -11.43 11.65
C PRO A 89 1.14 -12.63 11.12
N GLN A 90 1.69 -12.49 9.92
CA GLN A 90 2.52 -13.53 9.30
C GLN A 90 3.97 -13.05 9.27
N PRO A 91 4.95 -13.89 9.62
CA PRO A 91 6.34 -13.55 9.46
C PRO A 91 6.70 -13.44 7.97
N LEU A 92 7.65 -12.55 7.65
CA LEU A 92 8.25 -12.49 6.32
C LEU A 92 9.38 -13.53 6.25
N ASP A 93 9.01 -14.82 6.14
CA ASP A 93 9.96 -15.93 6.08
C ASP A 93 10.25 -16.35 4.63
N GLN A 94 11.26 -17.22 4.46
CA GLN A 94 11.69 -17.74 3.16
C GLN A 94 10.58 -18.51 2.42
N THR A 95 9.62 -19.11 3.14
CA THR A 95 8.52 -19.84 2.52
C THR A 95 7.56 -18.85 1.85
N LEU A 96 7.23 -17.78 2.56
CA LEU A 96 6.39 -16.71 2.03
C LEU A 96 7.09 -16.01 0.85
N VAL A 97 8.39 -15.71 0.97
CA VAL A 97 9.18 -15.10 -0.09
C VAL A 97 9.13 -15.92 -1.38
N LYS A 98 9.36 -17.23 -1.32
CA LYS A 98 9.28 -18.10 -2.50
C LYS A 98 7.89 -18.18 -3.10
N ALA A 99 6.85 -18.20 -2.27
CA ALA A 99 5.46 -18.18 -2.76
C ALA A 99 5.15 -16.86 -3.50
N VAL A 100 5.63 -15.74 -2.97
CA VAL A 100 5.47 -14.42 -3.58
C VAL A 100 6.26 -14.31 -4.87
N GLU A 101 7.49 -14.82 -4.93
CA GLU A 101 8.30 -14.90 -6.15
C GLU A 101 7.56 -15.63 -7.27
N GLN A 102 7.08 -16.85 -6.99
CA GLN A 102 6.33 -17.65 -7.96
C GLN A 102 5.09 -16.93 -8.46
N ARG A 103 4.34 -16.30 -7.56
CA ARG A 103 3.17 -15.51 -7.90
C ARG A 103 3.54 -14.31 -8.77
N LEU A 104 4.58 -13.56 -8.42
CA LEU A 104 5.01 -12.38 -9.14
C LEU A 104 5.44 -12.72 -10.59
N ILE A 105 6.11 -13.86 -10.78
CA ILE A 105 6.46 -14.38 -12.11
C ILE A 105 5.21 -14.82 -12.89
N ALA A 106 4.27 -15.48 -12.23
CA ALA A 106 3.01 -15.90 -12.85
C ALA A 106 2.10 -14.72 -13.25
N GLU A 107 2.20 -13.58 -12.57
CA GLU A 107 1.47 -12.34 -12.85
C GLU A 107 2.12 -11.48 -13.97
N LEU A 108 3.22 -11.91 -14.58
CA LEU A 108 3.81 -11.19 -15.70
C LEU A 108 2.87 -11.18 -16.92
N PRO A 109 2.93 -10.13 -17.75
CA PRO A 109 2.11 -10.07 -18.97
C PRO A 109 2.26 -11.32 -19.83
N PRO A 110 1.19 -11.81 -20.45
CA PRO A 110 1.26 -12.95 -21.38
C PRO A 110 2.33 -12.72 -22.46
N GLY A 111 3.13 -13.75 -22.75
CA GLY A 111 4.23 -13.66 -23.70
C GLY A 111 5.51 -13.04 -23.16
N SER A 112 5.58 -12.78 -21.86
CA SER A 112 6.83 -12.38 -21.20
C SER A 112 7.91 -13.46 -21.35
N GLN A 113 9.14 -13.01 -21.62
CA GLN A 113 10.31 -13.86 -21.83
C GLN A 113 11.45 -13.44 -20.90
N PHE A 114 12.39 -14.36 -20.70
CA PHE A 114 13.63 -14.11 -19.93
C PHE A 114 13.38 -13.56 -18.52
N ALA A 115 12.30 -14.01 -17.88
CA ALA A 115 12.03 -13.63 -16.49
C ALA A 115 13.16 -14.15 -15.58
N LYS A 116 13.74 -13.26 -14.79
CA LYS A 116 14.86 -13.55 -13.90
C LYS A 116 14.75 -12.73 -12.62
N VAL A 117 14.93 -13.39 -11.48
CA VAL A 117 15.13 -12.70 -10.19
C VAL A 117 16.51 -12.06 -10.22
N GLU A 118 16.59 -10.76 -10.06
CA GLU A 118 17.83 -10.00 -10.02
C GLU A 118 18.30 -9.79 -8.58
N GLN A 119 17.37 -9.55 -7.65
CA GLN A 119 17.68 -9.27 -6.26
C GLN A 119 16.56 -9.74 -5.33
N GLU A 120 16.97 -10.22 -4.16
CA GLU A 120 16.15 -10.47 -2.98
C GLU A 120 16.79 -9.73 -1.81
N LEU A 121 16.06 -8.80 -1.19
CA LEU A 121 16.59 -7.91 -0.17
C LEU A 121 15.71 -7.95 1.08
N GLU A 122 16.27 -8.33 2.20
CA GLU A 122 15.62 -8.20 3.50
C GLU A 122 15.79 -6.76 4.00
N ASN A 123 14.72 -6.21 4.59
CA ASN A 123 14.71 -4.86 5.18
C ASN A 123 15.16 -3.74 4.23
N SER A 124 14.79 -3.83 2.95
CA SER A 124 15.20 -2.87 1.92
C SER A 124 14.69 -1.45 2.18
N VAL A 125 13.52 -1.31 2.77
CA VAL A 125 12.93 -0.06 3.25
C VAL A 125 12.02 -0.34 4.45
N PRO A 126 12.23 0.27 5.61
CA PRO A 126 11.34 0.08 6.74
C PRO A 126 9.97 0.71 6.44
N VAL A 127 8.89 -0.03 6.74
CA VAL A 127 7.51 0.45 6.59
C VAL A 127 6.92 0.61 7.99
N ASN A 128 6.53 1.82 8.34
CA ASN A 128 6.09 2.16 9.72
C ASN A 128 7.06 1.63 10.80
N GLY A 129 8.36 1.70 10.53
CA GLY A 129 9.41 1.19 11.42
C GLY A 129 9.55 -0.34 11.47
N GLY A 130 8.71 -1.09 10.76
CA GLY A 130 8.75 -2.55 10.71
C GLY A 130 9.60 -3.09 9.55
N PRO A 131 9.89 -4.40 9.59
CA PRO A 131 10.67 -5.07 8.55
C PRO A 131 9.92 -5.14 7.22
N SER A 132 10.68 -5.19 6.13
CA SER A 132 10.18 -5.42 4.79
C SER A 132 11.02 -6.44 4.05
N PHE A 133 10.48 -6.94 2.96
CA PHE A 133 11.18 -7.77 2.00
C PHE A 133 11.00 -7.17 0.60
N GLU A 134 12.05 -7.14 -0.21
CA GLU A 134 11.98 -6.67 -1.57
C GLU A 134 12.47 -7.72 -2.57
N LEU A 135 11.70 -7.90 -3.64
CA LEU A 135 12.01 -8.75 -4.76
C LEU A 135 12.10 -7.91 -6.02
N ILE A 136 13.21 -8.03 -6.76
CA ILE A 136 13.39 -7.35 -8.06
C ILE A 136 13.53 -8.40 -9.14
N ILE A 137 12.69 -8.33 -10.16
CA ILE A 137 12.73 -9.19 -11.33
C ILE A 137 12.89 -8.40 -12.61
N SER A 138 13.65 -8.93 -13.56
CA SER A 138 13.73 -8.42 -14.93
C SER A 138 13.02 -9.38 -15.87
N TYR A 139 12.46 -8.85 -16.95
CA TYR A 139 11.80 -9.63 -17.99
C TYR A 139 11.70 -8.83 -19.29
N GLN A 140 11.33 -9.48 -20.38
CA GLN A 140 11.05 -8.83 -21.65
C GLN A 140 9.58 -9.03 -22.01
N ALA A 141 8.88 -7.96 -22.33
CA ALA A 141 7.50 -7.99 -22.81
C ALA A 141 7.26 -6.86 -23.81
N MET A 142 6.45 -7.12 -24.85
CA MET A 142 6.11 -6.12 -25.87
C MET A 142 7.33 -5.47 -26.55
N GLY A 143 8.43 -6.23 -26.69
CA GLY A 143 9.70 -5.73 -27.27
C GLY A 143 10.55 -4.88 -26.31
N GLU A 144 10.10 -4.63 -25.09
CA GLU A 144 10.77 -3.80 -24.09
C GLU A 144 11.43 -4.64 -22.99
N LYS A 145 12.57 -4.18 -22.50
CA LYS A 145 13.19 -4.72 -21.28
C LYS A 145 12.60 -4.01 -20.07
N LEU A 146 11.90 -4.75 -19.27
CA LEU A 146 11.17 -4.25 -18.10
C LEU A 146 11.80 -4.79 -16.81
N VAL A 147 11.71 -4.00 -15.76
CA VAL A 147 12.07 -4.40 -14.39
C VAL A 147 10.87 -4.11 -13.51
N LYS A 148 10.57 -5.06 -12.64
CA LYS A 148 9.54 -4.95 -11.62
C LYS A 148 10.15 -5.15 -10.25
N SER A 149 9.88 -4.23 -9.30
CA SER A 149 10.10 -4.46 -7.89
C SER A 149 8.78 -4.71 -7.17
N LEU A 150 8.84 -5.51 -6.12
CA LEU A 150 7.81 -5.69 -5.13
C LEU A 150 8.44 -5.55 -3.75
N VAL A 151 8.05 -4.52 -3.02
CA VAL A 151 8.31 -4.41 -1.58
C VAL A 151 7.08 -4.91 -0.84
N MET A 152 7.27 -5.81 0.11
CA MET A 152 6.23 -6.35 0.96
C MET A 152 6.56 -6.08 2.43
N ALA A 153 5.57 -5.64 3.20
CA ALA A 153 5.68 -5.43 4.63
C ALA A 153 4.40 -5.88 5.33
N ASN A 154 4.55 -6.48 6.50
CA ASN A 154 3.44 -6.81 7.38
C ASN A 154 3.44 -5.84 8.55
N VAL A 155 2.42 -5.00 8.64
CA VAL A 155 2.27 -4.03 9.71
C VAL A 155 1.00 -4.37 10.48
N ARG A 156 1.17 -4.88 11.71
CA ARG A 156 0.06 -5.36 12.54
C ARG A 156 -0.73 -6.46 11.80
N ASP A 157 -2.00 -6.21 11.50
CA ASP A 157 -2.92 -7.10 10.80
C ASP A 157 -3.12 -6.74 9.32
N THR A 158 -2.20 -5.96 8.76
CA THR A 158 -2.24 -5.52 7.37
C THR A 158 -0.96 -5.90 6.65
N GLN A 159 -1.11 -6.54 5.50
CA GLN A 159 -0.03 -6.72 4.54
C GLN A 159 -0.09 -5.61 3.50
N LEU A 160 1.03 -4.93 3.32
CA LEU A 160 1.22 -3.92 2.29
C LEU A 160 2.10 -4.46 1.18
N MET A 161 1.70 -4.22 -0.06
CA MET A 161 2.46 -4.56 -1.25
C MET A 161 2.66 -3.31 -2.09
N PHE A 162 3.92 -2.95 -2.31
CA PHE A 162 4.34 -1.81 -3.12
C PHE A 162 5.01 -2.35 -4.37
N ARG A 163 4.40 -2.16 -5.53
CA ARG A 163 4.92 -2.63 -6.82
C ARG A 163 5.32 -1.45 -7.68
N LEU A 164 6.46 -1.55 -8.33
CA LEU A 164 6.89 -0.64 -9.39
C LEU A 164 7.25 -1.47 -10.61
N THR A 165 6.75 -1.11 -11.76
CA THR A 165 7.19 -1.61 -13.05
C THR A 165 7.69 -0.45 -13.89
N ALA A 166 8.83 -0.59 -14.55
CA ALA A 166 9.38 0.41 -15.45
C ALA A 166 10.29 -0.23 -16.51
N ARG A 167 10.59 0.51 -17.58
CA ARG A 167 11.69 0.15 -18.48
C ARG A 167 13.00 0.09 -17.71
N LYS A 168 13.88 -0.82 -18.10
CA LYS A 168 15.17 -1.01 -17.45
C LYS A 168 15.96 0.29 -17.29
N ASP A 169 15.97 1.12 -18.31
CA ASP A 169 16.73 2.39 -18.33
C ASP A 169 16.15 3.47 -17.38
N ASP A 170 14.87 3.40 -17.09
CA ASP A 170 14.17 4.32 -16.18
C ASP A 170 14.09 3.80 -14.74
N PHE A 171 14.23 2.49 -14.56
CA PHE A 171 13.88 1.80 -13.33
C PHE A 171 14.63 2.33 -12.11
N GLU A 172 15.94 2.49 -12.19
CA GLU A 172 16.76 2.84 -11.02
C GLU A 172 16.35 4.20 -10.41
N ALA A 173 16.15 5.21 -11.25
CA ALA A 173 15.71 6.52 -10.80
C ALA A 173 14.31 6.50 -10.19
N LEU A 174 13.35 5.86 -10.89
CA LEU A 174 11.97 5.75 -10.42
C LEU A 174 11.86 4.89 -9.14
N HIS A 175 12.64 3.83 -9.05
CA HIS A 175 12.70 2.95 -7.90
C HIS A 175 13.21 3.67 -6.65
N ARG A 176 14.28 4.45 -6.77
CA ARG A 176 14.80 5.29 -5.68
C ARG A 176 13.73 6.28 -5.18
N ASP A 177 13.07 6.99 -6.10
CA ASP A 177 12.05 7.97 -5.75
C ASP A 177 10.83 7.30 -5.09
N PHE A 178 10.42 6.14 -5.61
CA PHE A 178 9.33 5.36 -5.03
C PHE A 178 9.68 4.81 -3.66
N LYS A 179 10.89 4.26 -3.46
CA LYS A 179 11.34 3.79 -2.13
C LYS A 179 11.38 4.91 -1.10
N ALA A 180 11.83 6.10 -1.49
CA ALA A 180 11.80 7.27 -0.61
C ALA A 180 10.36 7.61 -0.19
N SER A 181 9.39 7.46 -1.09
CA SER A 181 7.98 7.68 -0.75
C SER A 181 7.42 6.59 0.19
N ILE A 182 7.78 5.32 0.00
CA ILE A 182 7.37 4.22 0.88
C ILE A 182 7.80 4.48 2.33
N PHE A 183 8.99 5.02 2.53
CA PHE A 183 9.50 5.38 3.85
C PHE A 183 8.60 6.39 4.58
N SER A 184 7.86 7.22 3.85
CA SER A 184 6.95 8.22 4.44
C SER A 184 5.63 7.64 4.95
N LEU A 185 5.32 6.38 4.59
CA LEU A 185 4.05 5.76 4.99
C LEU A 185 4.06 5.38 6.46
N HIS A 186 3.14 5.95 7.23
CA HIS A 186 3.01 5.68 8.67
C HIS A 186 1.57 5.83 9.16
N TRP A 187 1.25 5.07 10.22
CA TRP A 187 -0.03 5.20 10.93
C TRP A 187 0.02 6.34 11.92
N VAL A 188 -1.05 7.13 11.93
CA VAL A 188 -1.29 8.18 12.92
C VAL A 188 -2.39 7.70 13.85
N GLU A 189 -2.06 7.53 15.12
CA GLU A 189 -3.06 7.21 16.14
C GLU A 189 -3.96 8.43 16.37
N PRO A 190 -5.27 8.24 16.62
CA PRO A 190 -6.14 9.34 17.02
C PRO A 190 -5.53 10.03 18.24
N SER A 191 -5.26 11.32 18.19
CA SER A 191 -4.90 12.07 19.38
C SER A 191 -6.07 11.94 20.36
N GLU A 192 -5.86 11.27 21.48
CA GLU A 192 -6.79 11.34 22.60
C GLU A 192 -6.99 12.83 22.89
N GLY A 193 -8.22 13.31 22.60
CA GLY A 193 -8.51 14.72 22.69
C GLY A 193 -8.08 15.28 24.02
N HIS A 194 -7.05 16.11 24.00
CA HIS A 194 -6.82 17.06 25.08
C HIS A 194 -8.03 17.98 25.07
N SER A 195 -9.08 17.56 25.80
CA SER A 195 -10.17 18.41 26.25
C SER A 195 -9.57 19.42 27.25
N GLY A 196 -8.65 20.25 26.75
CA GLY A 196 -8.14 21.41 27.45
C GLY A 196 -9.27 22.41 27.54
N ILE A 197 -10.05 22.31 28.61
CA ILE A 197 -10.92 23.40 29.08
C ILE A 197 -10.00 24.61 29.23
N ALA A 198 -10.06 25.50 28.25
CA ALA A 198 -9.56 26.86 28.43
C ALA A 198 -10.38 27.49 29.55
N LYS A 199 -9.85 27.43 30.77
CA LYS A 199 -10.29 28.30 31.86
C LYS A 199 -9.98 29.73 31.44
N GLU A 200 -11.01 30.37 30.90
CA GLU A 200 -11.06 31.81 30.75
C GLU A 200 -10.76 32.47 32.10
N ALA A 201 -9.54 32.99 32.22
CA ALA A 201 -9.13 33.77 33.36
C ALA A 201 -9.91 35.09 33.31
N GLN A 202 -11.02 35.18 34.05
CA GLN A 202 -11.66 36.45 34.40
C GLN A 202 -10.64 37.30 35.14
N GLN A 203 -10.17 38.34 34.49
CA GLN A 203 -9.42 39.42 35.09
C GLN A 203 -10.37 40.27 35.98
N PRO A 204 -10.09 40.47 37.25
CA PRO A 204 -10.89 41.37 38.07
C PRO A 204 -10.61 42.82 37.68
N ALA A 205 -11.67 43.58 37.38
CA ALA A 205 -11.60 45.02 37.19
C ALA A 205 -11.11 45.73 38.47
N ALA A 206 -10.00 46.45 38.33
CA ALA A 206 -9.52 47.35 39.36
C ALA A 206 -10.35 48.63 39.38
N ARG A 207 -10.81 49.01 40.56
CA ARG A 207 -11.32 50.33 40.90
C ARG A 207 -10.22 51.33 41.09
#